data_acc1dcd4bd4b5f5e9c6bb7fb25b2f5f8
#
_entry.id   acc1dcd4bd4b5f5e9c6bb7fb25b2f5f8
#
_cell.length_a   1.000
_cell.length_b   1.000
_cell.length_c   1.000
_cell.angle_alpha   90.00
_cell.angle_beta   90.00
_cell.angle_gamma   90.00
#
_symmetry.space_group_name_H-M   'P 1'
#
loop_
_entity.id
_entity.type
_entity.pdbx_description
1 polymer ?
#
loop_
_entity_poly.entity_id
_entity_poly.type
_entity_poly.pdbx_seq_one_letter_code
_entity_poly.pdbx_strand_id
1 'polypeptide(L)'
;AYTEGRTERDWVAWSLDRYRQSRFPGLPTLDELEASNAGVFSVPVTRPAVAFADFRRDPAKFPLPTPSGKIEIFSKALFDLNKPKEVPAVPKYIQEWESPFGPEAAKFPLSLIGHHYLSRVHSTLEGVQWLEEAFPQRLFLSTIDAAARKIKTGDTVRIWNDRGAVIVKCRVTPRLMPGVAALPQGAWWTPDKDGVDRRGSVNVLSSERWTPFAFGNAQHTIMVQVEKAEAA
;
A
#
# COMPACT_ATOMS: atom_id res chain seq x y z
N ALA A 1 -23.04 -9.00 24.77
CA ALA A 1 -21.70 -9.60 24.60
C ALA A 1 -21.27 -9.47 23.15
N TYR A 2 -19.99 -9.39 22.88
CA TYR A 2 -19.43 -9.22 21.53
C TYR A 2 -19.87 -10.31 20.54
N THR A 3 -19.95 -11.56 21.00
CA THR A 3 -20.34 -12.71 20.18
C THR A 3 -21.84 -12.83 19.94
N GLU A 4 -22.69 -12.10 20.67
CA GLU A 4 -24.15 -12.22 20.62
C GLU A 4 -24.66 -13.67 20.77
N GLY A 5 -23.87 -14.53 21.42
CA GLY A 5 -24.17 -15.96 21.58
C GLY A 5 -23.92 -16.81 20.32
N ARG A 6 -23.35 -16.21 19.26
CA ARG A 6 -23.05 -16.91 18.01
C ARG A 6 -21.68 -17.59 18.06
N THR A 7 -21.57 -18.73 17.45
CA THR A 7 -20.30 -19.40 17.12
C THR A 7 -19.65 -18.74 15.89
N GLU A 8 -18.42 -19.09 15.58
CA GLU A 8 -17.73 -18.66 14.35
C GLU A 8 -18.53 -19.04 13.10
N ARG A 9 -19.03 -20.30 13.06
CA ARG A 9 -19.85 -20.78 11.95
C ARG A 9 -21.14 -20.00 11.80
N ASP A 10 -21.81 -19.65 12.90
CA ASP A 10 -23.04 -18.82 12.87
C ASP A 10 -22.77 -17.43 12.30
N TRP A 11 -21.60 -16.83 12.58
CA TRP A 11 -21.21 -15.56 12.00
C TRP A 11 -20.94 -15.65 10.50
N VAL A 12 -20.33 -16.74 10.04
CA VAL A 12 -20.12 -16.98 8.61
C VAL A 12 -21.46 -17.16 7.90
N ALA A 13 -22.34 -18.00 8.42
CA ALA A 13 -23.70 -18.22 7.89
C ALA A 13 -24.49 -16.91 7.81
N TRP A 14 -24.50 -16.12 8.89
CA TRP A 14 -25.19 -14.83 8.96
C TRP A 14 -24.64 -13.83 7.93
N SER A 15 -23.32 -13.75 7.77
CA SER A 15 -22.70 -12.85 6.80
C SER A 15 -23.04 -13.24 5.37
N LEU A 16 -23.01 -14.54 5.06
CA LEU A 16 -23.36 -15.09 3.77
C LEU A 16 -24.84 -14.83 3.44
N ASP A 17 -25.74 -15.07 4.40
CA ASP A 17 -27.16 -14.82 4.24
C ASP A 17 -27.50 -13.34 4.01
N ARG A 18 -26.84 -12.43 4.71
CA ARG A 18 -26.99 -10.99 4.46
C ARG A 18 -26.53 -10.62 3.05
N TYR A 19 -25.41 -11.15 2.58
CA TYR A 19 -24.93 -10.91 1.22
C TYR A 19 -25.92 -11.49 0.20
N ARG A 20 -26.40 -12.72 0.41
CA ARG A 20 -27.39 -13.39 -0.41
C ARG A 20 -28.66 -12.55 -0.56
N GLN A 21 -29.21 -12.07 0.54
CA GLN A 21 -30.44 -11.27 0.54
C GLN A 21 -30.27 -9.89 -0.12
N SER A 22 -29.12 -9.25 0.08
CA SER A 22 -28.92 -7.86 -0.36
C SER A 22 -28.30 -7.72 -1.74
N ARG A 23 -27.52 -8.70 -2.19
CA ARG A 23 -26.71 -8.56 -3.39
C ARG A 23 -26.88 -9.68 -4.41
N PHE A 24 -27.04 -10.90 -3.96
CA PHE A 24 -27.05 -12.06 -4.85
C PHE A 24 -28.01 -13.17 -4.35
N PRO A 25 -29.31 -13.08 -4.66
CA PRO A 25 -30.32 -14.06 -4.19
C PRO A 25 -30.08 -15.51 -4.63
N GLY A 26 -29.34 -15.71 -5.72
CA GLY A 26 -28.99 -17.04 -6.21
C GLY A 26 -27.80 -17.71 -5.54
N LEU A 27 -27.18 -17.05 -4.55
CA LEU A 27 -26.08 -17.63 -3.79
C LEU A 27 -26.62 -18.75 -2.88
N PRO A 28 -25.99 -19.94 -2.81
CA PRO A 28 -26.39 -21.01 -1.90
C PRO A 28 -26.19 -20.61 -0.43
N THR A 29 -26.85 -21.32 0.46
CA THR A 29 -26.62 -21.22 1.91
C THR A 29 -25.25 -21.81 2.28
N LEU A 30 -24.80 -21.56 3.52
CA LEU A 30 -23.54 -22.15 4.00
C LEU A 30 -23.61 -23.68 3.99
N ASP A 31 -24.74 -24.25 4.42
CA ASP A 31 -24.92 -25.72 4.44
C ASP A 31 -24.85 -26.34 3.04
N GLU A 32 -25.45 -25.67 2.06
CA GLU A 32 -25.39 -26.11 0.66
C GLU A 32 -23.96 -25.98 0.08
N LEU A 33 -23.23 -24.96 0.44
CA LEU A 33 -21.81 -24.81 0.05
C LEU A 33 -20.93 -25.87 0.68
N GLU A 34 -21.12 -26.14 1.99
CA GLU A 34 -20.36 -27.19 2.70
C GLU A 34 -20.69 -28.60 2.18
N ALA A 35 -21.94 -28.83 1.81
CA ALA A 35 -22.36 -30.09 1.20
C ALA A 35 -21.84 -30.30 -0.23
N SER A 36 -21.41 -29.23 -0.90
CA SER A 36 -20.84 -29.31 -2.23
C SER A 36 -19.40 -29.87 -2.17
N ASN A 37 -19.02 -30.71 -3.10
CA ASN A 37 -17.69 -31.34 -3.11
C ASN A 37 -16.50 -30.39 -3.21
N ALA A 38 -16.74 -29.14 -3.61
CA ALA A 38 -15.69 -28.15 -3.81
C ALA A 38 -15.79 -26.95 -2.87
N GLY A 39 -16.89 -26.76 -2.13
CA GLY A 39 -17.12 -25.53 -1.33
C GLY A 39 -17.12 -24.24 -2.16
N VAL A 40 -17.29 -24.34 -3.48
CA VAL A 40 -17.16 -23.26 -4.43
C VAL A 40 -18.45 -23.07 -5.21
N PHE A 41 -18.94 -21.85 -5.26
CA PHE A 41 -20.05 -21.44 -6.11
C PHE A 41 -19.56 -20.54 -7.24
N SER A 42 -19.77 -20.96 -8.48
CA SER A 42 -19.44 -20.14 -9.65
C SER A 42 -20.59 -19.22 -10.00
N VAL A 43 -20.36 -17.90 -9.90
CA VAL A 43 -21.34 -16.91 -10.34
C VAL A 43 -21.36 -16.88 -11.87
N PRO A 44 -22.51 -17.18 -12.51
CA PRO A 44 -22.59 -17.10 -13.96
C PRO A 44 -22.49 -15.64 -14.43
N VAL A 45 -21.41 -15.30 -15.13
CA VAL A 45 -21.25 -14.00 -15.76
C VAL A 45 -21.89 -14.04 -17.15
N THR A 46 -23.09 -13.50 -17.28
CA THR A 46 -23.84 -13.51 -18.54
C THR A 46 -23.50 -12.36 -19.49
N ARG A 47 -22.98 -11.26 -18.98
CA ARG A 47 -22.58 -10.09 -19.76
C ARG A 47 -21.36 -9.38 -19.13
N PRO A 48 -20.42 -8.86 -19.94
CA PRO A 48 -19.37 -7.99 -19.46
C PRO A 48 -19.96 -6.73 -18.80
N ALA A 49 -19.52 -6.40 -17.61
CA ALA A 49 -19.86 -5.13 -16.97
C ALA A 49 -18.98 -4.02 -17.58
N VAL A 50 -19.59 -3.07 -18.28
CA VAL A 50 -18.90 -1.89 -18.78
C VAL A 50 -19.19 -0.73 -17.85
N ALA A 51 -18.17 -0.20 -17.19
CA ALA A 51 -18.33 0.93 -16.28
C ALA A 51 -18.94 2.14 -17.00
N PHE A 52 -19.89 2.77 -16.34
CA PHE A 52 -20.60 3.97 -16.83
C PHE A 52 -21.28 3.79 -18.21
N ALA A 53 -21.64 2.57 -18.62
CA ALA A 53 -22.26 2.32 -19.93
C ALA A 53 -23.54 3.13 -20.12
N ASP A 54 -24.41 3.17 -19.13
CA ASP A 54 -25.68 3.89 -19.20
C ASP A 54 -25.47 5.41 -19.23
N PHE A 55 -24.58 5.95 -18.39
CA PHE A 55 -24.20 7.36 -18.46
C PHE A 55 -23.62 7.75 -19.82
N ARG A 56 -22.76 6.91 -20.39
CA ARG A 56 -22.16 7.16 -21.72
C ARG A 56 -23.20 7.13 -22.84
N ARG A 57 -24.22 6.30 -22.71
CA ARG A 57 -25.31 6.18 -23.69
C ARG A 57 -26.28 7.37 -23.64
N ASP A 58 -26.67 7.77 -22.44
CA ASP A 58 -27.61 8.87 -22.21
C ASP A 58 -27.36 9.52 -20.84
N PRO A 59 -26.46 10.54 -20.79
CA PRO A 59 -26.12 11.21 -19.52
C PRO A 59 -27.28 11.94 -18.85
N ALA A 60 -28.29 12.34 -19.60
CA ALA A 60 -29.46 13.03 -19.06
C ALA A 60 -30.38 12.07 -18.32
N LYS A 61 -30.57 10.87 -18.88
CA LYS A 61 -31.43 9.83 -18.29
C LYS A 61 -30.71 9.07 -17.15
N PHE A 62 -29.39 8.91 -17.24
CA PHE A 62 -28.57 8.17 -16.28
C PHE A 62 -27.43 9.04 -15.75
N PRO A 63 -27.72 10.10 -14.98
CA PRO A 63 -26.71 11.00 -14.47
C PRO A 63 -25.76 10.26 -13.50
N LEU A 64 -24.54 10.77 -13.35
CA LEU A 64 -23.62 10.30 -12.31
C LEU A 64 -24.12 10.72 -10.92
N PRO A 65 -23.72 9.98 -9.85
CA PRO A 65 -24.06 10.35 -8.47
C PRO A 65 -23.14 11.49 -7.96
N THR A 66 -23.08 12.57 -8.72
CA THR A 66 -22.36 13.80 -8.42
C THR A 66 -23.35 14.96 -8.32
N PRO A 67 -23.04 16.08 -7.62
CA PRO A 67 -23.91 17.23 -7.52
C PRO A 67 -24.43 17.76 -8.87
N SER A 68 -23.58 17.72 -9.91
CA SER A 68 -23.95 18.16 -11.27
C SER A 68 -24.57 17.06 -12.13
N GLY A 69 -24.57 15.80 -11.69
CA GLY A 69 -24.93 14.63 -12.49
C GLY A 69 -23.90 14.31 -13.60
N LYS A 70 -22.77 15.01 -13.63
CA LYS A 70 -21.71 14.91 -14.65
C LYS A 70 -20.35 14.59 -14.01
N ILE A 71 -19.33 14.39 -14.83
CA ILE A 71 -17.95 14.34 -14.39
C ILE A 71 -17.56 15.74 -13.89
N GLU A 72 -17.13 15.85 -12.63
CA GLU A 72 -16.70 17.10 -12.01
C GLU A 72 -15.18 17.17 -11.93
N ILE A 73 -14.57 18.08 -12.70
CA ILE A 73 -13.13 18.38 -12.59
C ILE A 73 -12.89 19.34 -11.44
N PHE A 74 -13.79 20.28 -11.20
CA PHE A 74 -13.79 21.17 -10.04
C PHE A 74 -14.67 20.57 -8.94
N SER A 75 -14.09 20.39 -7.75
CA SER A 75 -14.84 19.95 -6.57
C SER A 75 -15.21 21.14 -5.69
N LYS A 76 -16.49 21.47 -5.65
CA LYS A 76 -16.98 22.54 -4.76
C LYS A 76 -16.75 22.20 -3.29
N ALA A 77 -16.89 20.94 -2.89
CA ALA A 77 -16.66 20.50 -1.51
C ALA A 77 -15.20 20.75 -1.08
N LEU A 78 -14.22 20.46 -1.95
CA LEU A 78 -12.81 20.73 -1.67
C LEU A 78 -12.53 22.25 -1.69
N PHE A 79 -13.18 23.01 -2.55
CA PHE A 79 -13.06 24.46 -2.58
C PHE A 79 -13.54 25.09 -1.27
N ASP A 80 -14.66 24.64 -0.75
CA ASP A 80 -15.28 25.14 0.49
C ASP A 80 -14.43 24.81 1.74
N LEU A 81 -13.56 23.80 1.70
CA LEU A 81 -12.57 23.52 2.76
C LEU A 81 -11.51 24.63 2.90
N ASN A 82 -11.35 25.46 1.89
CA ASN A 82 -10.40 26.58 1.86
C ASN A 82 -8.95 26.20 2.23
N LYS A 83 -8.48 25.06 1.73
CA LYS A 83 -7.11 24.55 1.91
C LYS A 83 -6.40 24.33 0.55
N PRO A 84 -6.31 25.33 -0.32
CA PRO A 84 -5.87 25.15 -1.71
C PRO A 84 -4.40 24.71 -1.88
N LYS A 85 -3.58 24.86 -0.83
CA LYS A 85 -2.18 24.41 -0.81
C LYS A 85 -2.04 22.92 -0.46
N GLU A 86 -3.02 22.34 0.22
CA GLU A 86 -3.00 20.94 0.65
C GLU A 86 -3.99 20.10 -0.15
N VAL A 87 -5.19 20.63 -0.37
CA VAL A 87 -6.30 19.95 -1.02
C VAL A 87 -6.96 20.90 -2.03
N PRO A 88 -6.39 21.03 -3.23
CA PRO A 88 -6.94 21.92 -4.26
C PRO A 88 -8.28 21.41 -4.81
N ALA A 89 -9.14 22.33 -5.21
CA ALA A 89 -10.44 22.03 -5.78
C ALA A 89 -10.38 21.42 -7.18
N VAL A 90 -9.24 21.48 -7.84
CA VAL A 90 -8.96 20.86 -9.13
C VAL A 90 -7.71 19.99 -9.03
N PRO A 91 -7.59 18.91 -9.80
CA PRO A 91 -6.37 18.11 -9.85
C PRO A 91 -5.17 18.96 -10.27
N LYS A 92 -4.17 19.04 -9.42
CA LYS A 92 -2.87 19.64 -9.71
C LYS A 92 -1.78 18.99 -8.88
N TYR A 93 -0.54 19.06 -9.36
CA TYR A 93 0.61 18.64 -8.58
C TYR A 93 0.80 19.56 -7.36
N ILE A 94 1.03 18.94 -6.22
CA ILE A 94 1.50 19.60 -4.99
C ILE A 94 2.77 18.88 -4.57
N GLN A 95 3.83 19.62 -4.34
CA GLN A 95 5.08 19.02 -3.87
C GLN A 95 4.87 18.37 -2.50
N GLU A 96 5.35 17.16 -2.37
CA GLU A 96 5.32 16.39 -1.14
C GLU A 96 6.13 17.08 -0.03
N TRP A 97 5.82 16.74 1.21
CA TRP A 97 6.53 17.30 2.38
C TRP A 97 8.00 16.86 2.43
N GLU A 98 8.29 15.64 2.01
CA GLU A 98 9.63 15.13 1.77
C GLU A 98 9.76 14.85 0.27
N SER A 99 10.68 15.51 -0.37
CA SER A 99 10.76 15.52 -1.83
C SER A 99 12.22 15.59 -2.29
N PRO A 100 12.58 14.96 -3.41
CA PRO A 100 13.91 15.13 -4.00
C PRO A 100 14.19 16.58 -4.44
N PHE A 101 13.17 17.43 -4.46
CA PHE A 101 13.28 18.86 -4.74
C PHE A 101 13.23 19.71 -3.48
N GLY A 102 13.13 19.09 -2.30
CA GLY A 102 13.12 19.76 -1.00
C GLY A 102 14.52 19.93 -0.42
N PRO A 103 14.65 20.71 0.67
CA PRO A 103 15.93 20.92 1.34
C PRO A 103 16.51 19.64 1.95
N GLU A 104 15.69 18.68 2.29
CA GLU A 104 16.09 17.40 2.87
C GLU A 104 16.90 16.53 1.89
N ALA A 105 16.76 16.75 0.58
CA ALA A 105 17.46 15.99 -0.44
C ALA A 105 18.99 16.14 -0.38
N ALA A 106 19.49 17.23 0.17
CA ALA A 106 20.93 17.42 0.40
C ALA A 106 21.51 16.41 1.40
N LYS A 107 20.72 16.03 2.41
CA LYS A 107 21.11 15.06 3.46
C LYS A 107 20.63 13.64 3.12
N PHE A 108 19.43 13.53 2.56
CA PHE A 108 18.77 12.28 2.24
C PHE A 108 18.39 12.24 0.75
N PRO A 109 19.33 11.87 -0.13
CA PRO A 109 19.18 12.07 -1.58
C PRO A 109 18.31 11.03 -2.29
N LEU A 110 17.81 10.01 -1.60
CA LEU A 110 17.02 8.95 -2.21
C LEU A 110 15.57 8.99 -1.72
N SER A 111 14.64 9.00 -2.67
CA SER A 111 13.23 8.78 -2.38
C SER A 111 12.97 7.30 -2.12
N LEU A 112 12.52 6.94 -0.93
CA LEU A 112 12.16 5.58 -0.56
C LEU A 112 10.67 5.33 -0.80
N ILE A 113 10.35 4.30 -1.58
CA ILE A 113 8.99 3.83 -1.78
C ILE A 113 8.77 2.50 -1.05
N GLY A 114 7.66 2.40 -0.32
CA GLY A 114 7.18 1.15 0.28
C GLY A 114 6.25 0.44 -0.70
N HIS A 115 6.70 -0.63 -1.35
CA HIS A 115 5.87 -1.37 -2.28
C HIS A 115 5.33 -2.67 -1.66
N HIS A 116 4.24 -3.19 -2.20
CA HIS A 116 3.74 -4.51 -1.83
C HIS A 116 4.75 -5.59 -2.24
N TYR A 117 4.89 -6.60 -1.39
CA TYR A 117 5.79 -7.71 -1.67
C TYR A 117 5.00 -8.94 -2.13
N LEU A 118 5.64 -9.76 -2.96
CA LEU A 118 4.96 -10.89 -3.61
C LEU A 118 4.47 -11.96 -2.61
N SER A 119 5.18 -12.12 -1.50
CA SER A 119 4.92 -13.17 -0.50
C SER A 119 4.05 -12.73 0.68
N ARG A 120 3.65 -11.44 0.74
CA ARG A 120 2.94 -10.88 1.89
C ARG A 120 1.75 -10.02 1.46
N VAL A 121 0.73 -9.97 2.32
CA VAL A 121 -0.34 -8.98 2.25
C VAL A 121 -0.19 -8.05 3.44
N HIS A 122 0.47 -6.92 3.24
CA HIS A 122 0.98 -6.04 4.30
C HIS A 122 1.87 -6.85 5.26
N SER A 123 1.52 -6.97 6.55
CA SER A 123 2.24 -7.78 7.54
C SER A 123 1.73 -9.22 7.69
N THR A 124 0.65 -9.56 7.00
CA THR A 124 0.14 -10.95 6.99
C THR A 124 1.12 -11.84 6.22
N LEU A 125 1.41 -13.01 6.75
CA LEU A 125 2.40 -13.98 6.28
C LEU A 125 3.87 -13.57 6.54
N GLU A 126 4.12 -12.46 7.22
CA GLU A 126 5.45 -12.17 7.76
C GLU A 126 5.77 -13.17 8.88
N GLY A 127 7.00 -13.66 8.95
CA GLY A 127 7.40 -14.69 9.91
C GLY A 127 7.14 -16.12 9.45
N VAL A 128 6.58 -16.32 8.25
CA VAL A 128 6.50 -17.66 7.63
C VAL A 128 7.85 -17.99 7.02
N GLN A 129 8.64 -18.83 7.69
CA GLN A 129 10.05 -19.08 7.40
C GLN A 129 10.32 -19.44 5.92
N TRP A 130 9.59 -20.38 5.34
CA TRP A 130 9.81 -20.79 3.96
C TRP A 130 9.48 -19.68 2.93
N LEU A 131 8.56 -18.75 3.26
CA LEU A 131 8.32 -17.57 2.44
C LEU A 131 9.46 -16.56 2.55
N GLU A 132 10.02 -16.38 3.74
CA GLU A 132 11.16 -15.49 3.95
C GLU A 132 12.43 -16.02 3.24
N GLU A 133 12.63 -17.32 3.22
CA GLU A 133 13.73 -17.95 2.48
C GLU A 133 13.57 -17.76 0.96
N ALA A 134 12.38 -17.95 0.42
CA ALA A 134 12.09 -17.77 -1.00
C ALA A 134 12.07 -16.29 -1.43
N PHE A 135 11.58 -15.41 -0.57
CA PHE A 135 11.38 -13.98 -0.82
C PHE A 135 11.92 -13.15 0.36
N PRO A 136 13.25 -13.13 0.59
CA PRO A 136 13.83 -12.41 1.70
C PRO A 136 13.66 -10.89 1.57
N GLN A 137 13.39 -10.21 2.68
CA GLN A 137 13.32 -8.75 2.74
C GLN A 137 14.62 -8.11 2.26
N ARG A 138 14.55 -7.19 1.29
CA ARG A 138 15.72 -6.54 0.68
C ARG A 138 15.40 -5.10 0.30
N LEU A 139 16.41 -4.25 0.39
CA LEU A 139 16.38 -2.96 -0.31
C LEU A 139 16.65 -3.19 -1.80
N PHE A 140 15.83 -2.61 -2.65
CA PHE A 140 16.13 -2.52 -4.08
C PHE A 140 16.73 -1.15 -4.39
N LEU A 141 17.82 -1.14 -5.15
CA LEU A 141 18.57 0.07 -5.48
C LEU A 141 18.92 0.06 -6.96
N SER A 142 18.91 1.24 -7.61
CA SER A 142 19.30 1.36 -8.99
C SER A 142 20.79 1.02 -9.18
N THR A 143 21.19 0.62 -10.39
CA THR A 143 22.59 0.34 -10.72
C THR A 143 23.48 1.57 -10.55
N ILE A 144 22.94 2.76 -10.83
CA ILE A 144 23.66 4.04 -10.74
C ILE A 144 23.87 4.41 -9.27
N ASP A 145 22.82 4.37 -8.47
CA ASP A 145 22.90 4.72 -7.04
C ASP A 145 23.76 3.73 -6.24
N ALA A 146 23.69 2.45 -6.61
CA ALA A 146 24.52 1.41 -6.02
C ALA A 146 26.00 1.60 -6.36
N ALA A 147 26.33 1.91 -7.61
CA ALA A 147 27.71 2.15 -8.05
C ALA A 147 28.32 3.37 -7.33
N ALA A 148 27.57 4.47 -7.23
CA ALA A 148 28.00 5.68 -6.51
C ALA A 148 28.31 5.43 -5.01
N ARG A 149 27.69 4.40 -4.41
CA ARG A 149 27.86 4.00 -3.00
C ARG A 149 28.74 2.75 -2.83
N LYS A 150 29.30 2.22 -3.90
CA LYS A 150 30.11 0.97 -3.92
C LYS A 150 29.32 -0.23 -3.34
N ILE A 151 28.00 -0.25 -3.52
CA ILE A 151 27.09 -1.30 -3.06
C ILE A 151 26.89 -2.32 -4.19
N LYS A 152 26.90 -3.60 -3.83
CA LYS A 152 26.61 -4.74 -4.73
C LYS A 152 25.42 -5.54 -4.22
N THR A 153 24.80 -6.31 -5.10
CA THR A 153 23.76 -7.28 -4.68
C THR A 153 24.33 -8.24 -3.65
N GLY A 154 23.61 -8.42 -2.54
CA GLY A 154 24.03 -9.24 -1.41
C GLY A 154 24.72 -8.48 -0.29
N ASP A 155 25.19 -7.27 -0.53
CA ASP A 155 25.75 -6.44 0.55
C ASP A 155 24.69 -6.12 1.61
N THR A 156 25.13 -6.01 2.84
CA THR A 156 24.33 -5.45 3.93
C THR A 156 24.36 -3.93 3.83
N VAL A 157 23.20 -3.28 3.90
CA VAL A 157 23.09 -1.83 3.80
C VAL A 157 22.30 -1.27 4.97
N ARG A 158 22.68 -0.06 5.38
CA ARG A 158 21.96 0.77 6.32
C ARG A 158 21.16 1.81 5.55
N ILE A 159 19.86 1.85 5.80
CA ILE A 159 18.91 2.83 5.27
C ILE A 159 18.50 3.69 6.46
N TRP A 160 18.63 5.00 6.35
CA TRP A 160 18.37 5.85 7.51
C TRP A 160 17.91 7.26 7.14
N ASN A 161 17.27 7.90 8.09
CA ASN A 161 16.98 9.32 8.12
C ASN A 161 16.94 9.82 9.58
N ASP A 162 16.41 11.01 9.83
CA ASP A 162 16.38 11.59 11.18
C ASP A 162 15.42 10.87 12.15
N ARG A 163 14.59 9.94 11.65
CA ARG A 163 13.62 9.17 12.47
C ARG A 163 14.16 7.83 12.93
N GLY A 164 15.02 7.21 12.14
CA GLY A 164 15.60 5.93 12.51
C GLY A 164 16.43 5.29 11.42
N ALA A 165 16.77 4.03 11.64
CA ALA A 165 17.59 3.24 10.72
C ALA A 165 17.08 1.80 10.60
N VAL A 166 17.31 1.25 9.41
CA VAL A 166 16.98 -0.12 9.02
C VAL A 166 18.21 -0.75 8.40
N ILE A 167 18.53 -1.99 8.77
CA ILE A 167 19.62 -2.76 8.16
C ILE A 167 19.06 -4.02 7.50
N VAL A 168 19.29 -4.14 6.18
CA VAL A 168 18.84 -5.29 5.37
C VAL A 168 19.86 -5.59 4.27
N LYS A 169 19.69 -6.72 3.56
CA LYS A 169 20.43 -7.00 2.35
C LYS A 169 19.96 -6.11 1.19
N CYS A 170 20.87 -5.81 0.26
CA CYS A 170 20.56 -5.04 -0.94
C CYS A 170 20.44 -5.94 -2.18
N ARG A 171 19.51 -5.59 -3.07
CA ARG A 171 19.43 -6.09 -4.45
C ARG A 171 19.56 -4.92 -5.42
N VAL A 172 20.64 -4.91 -6.16
CA VAL A 172 20.87 -3.94 -7.25
C VAL A 172 20.09 -4.38 -8.49
N THR A 173 19.35 -3.45 -9.11
CA THR A 173 18.51 -3.76 -10.27
C THR A 173 18.45 -2.60 -11.27
N PRO A 174 18.47 -2.87 -12.59
CA PRO A 174 18.26 -1.83 -13.60
C PRO A 174 16.78 -1.44 -13.77
N ARG A 175 15.86 -2.08 -13.04
CA ARG A 175 14.41 -1.81 -13.12
C ARG A 175 13.97 -0.63 -12.26
N LEU A 176 14.87 -0.08 -11.45
CA LEU A 176 14.60 1.06 -10.59
C LEU A 176 15.31 2.30 -11.16
N MET A 177 14.63 3.42 -11.23
CA MET A 177 15.22 4.66 -11.69
C MET A 177 16.22 5.22 -10.67
N PRO A 178 17.27 5.94 -11.11
CA PRO A 178 18.18 6.63 -10.21
C PRO A 178 17.46 7.63 -9.31
N GLY A 179 17.94 7.78 -8.08
CA GLY A 179 17.34 8.64 -7.06
C GLY A 179 16.18 8.00 -6.30
N VAL A 180 15.81 6.75 -6.64
CA VAL A 180 14.75 6.00 -5.97
C VAL A 180 15.29 4.72 -5.34
N ALA A 181 14.93 4.49 -4.09
CA ALA A 181 15.12 3.22 -3.40
C ALA A 181 13.76 2.58 -3.11
N ALA A 182 13.68 1.25 -3.07
CA ALA A 182 12.42 0.57 -2.78
C ALA A 182 12.60 -0.49 -1.71
N LEU A 183 11.79 -0.42 -0.65
CA LEU A 183 11.79 -1.38 0.45
C LEU A 183 10.38 -1.95 0.60
N PRO A 184 10.19 -3.28 0.49
CA PRO A 184 8.86 -3.87 0.64
C PRO A 184 8.24 -3.54 1.99
N GLN A 185 6.99 -3.09 2.00
CA GLN A 185 6.26 -2.83 3.23
C GLN A 185 5.81 -4.13 3.93
N GLY A 186 5.48 -4.02 5.22
CA GLY A 186 4.86 -5.11 5.98
C GLY A 186 5.84 -5.94 6.80
N ALA A 187 7.15 -5.71 6.71
CA ALA A 187 8.09 -6.35 7.63
C ALA A 187 7.84 -5.87 9.07
N TRP A 188 7.90 -6.80 10.02
CA TRP A 188 7.74 -6.47 11.43
C TRP A 188 8.95 -5.72 11.97
N TRP A 189 8.70 -4.82 12.89
CA TRP A 189 9.74 -4.10 13.59
C TRP A 189 10.52 -5.03 14.54
N THR A 190 11.81 -5.15 14.35
CA THR A 190 12.70 -6.00 15.16
C THR A 190 13.99 -5.23 15.45
N PRO A 191 13.98 -4.33 16.46
CA PRO A 191 15.12 -3.51 16.77
C PRO A 191 16.22 -4.33 17.49
N ASP A 192 17.46 -3.97 17.22
CA ASP A 192 18.59 -4.38 18.06
C ASP A 192 18.70 -3.52 19.32
N LYS A 193 19.77 -3.74 20.11
CA LYS A 193 20.06 -3.00 21.35
C LYS A 193 20.21 -1.48 21.15
N ASP A 194 20.56 -1.06 19.95
CA ASP A 194 20.78 0.34 19.58
C ASP A 194 19.54 0.96 18.91
N GLY A 195 18.42 0.23 18.84
CA GLY A 195 17.15 0.66 18.26
C GLY A 195 17.12 0.58 16.72
N VAL A 196 18.13 -0.01 16.10
CA VAL A 196 18.17 -0.18 14.64
C VAL A 196 17.34 -1.40 14.24
N ASP A 197 16.40 -1.22 13.34
CA ASP A 197 15.57 -2.32 12.85
C ASP A 197 16.37 -3.27 11.95
N ARG A 198 16.30 -4.56 12.24
CA ARG A 198 17.04 -5.62 11.54
C ARG A 198 16.17 -6.43 10.59
N ARG A 199 14.88 -6.09 10.48
CA ARG A 199 13.94 -6.86 9.67
C ARG A 199 13.41 -6.10 8.47
N GLY A 200 13.53 -4.79 8.43
CA GLY A 200 13.19 -3.99 7.26
C GLY A 200 11.82 -3.33 7.32
N SER A 201 11.38 -2.92 8.50
CA SER A 201 10.14 -2.16 8.67
C SER A 201 10.28 -0.75 8.11
N VAL A 202 9.61 -0.47 7.00
CA VAL A 202 9.60 0.86 6.37
C VAL A 202 9.02 1.94 7.30
N ASN A 203 8.19 1.56 8.25
CA ASN A 203 7.55 2.49 9.18
C ASN A 203 8.56 3.20 10.10
N VAL A 204 9.72 2.59 10.36
CA VAL A 204 10.83 3.23 11.10
C VAL A 204 11.30 4.53 10.42
N LEU A 205 11.14 4.60 9.11
CA LEU A 205 11.63 5.69 8.27
C LEU A 205 10.52 6.66 7.85
N SER A 206 9.25 6.30 8.06
CA SER A 206 8.11 7.12 7.66
C SER A 206 7.84 8.27 8.63
N SER A 207 7.27 9.37 8.12
CA SER A 207 6.84 10.49 8.96
C SER A 207 5.51 10.17 9.66
N GLU A 208 5.26 10.83 10.79
CA GLU A 208 3.98 10.77 11.51
C GLU A 208 2.93 11.75 10.91
N ARG A 209 3.26 12.42 9.82
CA ARG A 209 2.31 13.33 9.16
C ARG A 209 1.21 12.54 8.49
N TRP A 210 0.00 13.01 8.68
CA TRP A 210 -1.18 12.46 8.03
C TRP A 210 -1.43 13.16 6.70
N THR A 211 -1.89 12.40 5.71
CA THR A 211 -2.38 13.02 4.48
C THR A 211 -3.60 13.87 4.79
N PRO A 212 -3.70 15.06 4.19
CA PRO A 212 -4.87 15.91 4.38
C PRO A 212 -6.15 15.17 4.03
N PHE A 213 -7.24 15.43 4.75
CA PHE A 213 -8.55 14.92 4.48
C PHE A 213 -8.77 13.41 4.73
N ALA A 214 -7.88 12.54 4.24
CA ALA A 214 -8.03 11.09 4.37
C ALA A 214 -7.31 10.49 5.59
N PHE A 215 -6.45 11.26 6.26
CA PHE A 215 -5.68 10.84 7.43
C PHE A 215 -4.84 9.56 7.23
N GLY A 216 -4.45 9.29 5.99
CA GLY A 216 -3.52 8.21 5.65
C GLY A 216 -2.07 8.60 5.95
N ASN A 217 -1.17 7.61 6.05
CA ASN A 217 0.25 7.89 6.17
C ASN A 217 0.91 8.19 4.81
N ALA A 218 2.05 8.89 4.84
CA ALA A 218 2.80 9.28 3.65
C ALA A 218 3.97 8.31 3.40
N GLN A 219 3.70 7.02 3.24
CA GLN A 219 4.74 5.98 3.16
C GLN A 219 5.46 5.88 1.79
N HIS A 220 5.10 6.69 0.81
CA HIS A 220 5.75 6.72 -0.51
C HIS A 220 6.52 8.01 -0.77
N THR A 221 6.62 8.89 0.23
CA THR A 221 7.32 10.16 0.18
C THR A 221 8.34 10.25 1.32
N ILE A 222 9.20 9.26 1.43
CA ILE A 222 10.21 9.16 2.49
C ILE A 222 11.56 9.47 1.87
N MET A 223 12.30 10.44 2.42
CA MET A 223 13.65 10.70 2.00
C MET A 223 14.64 9.98 2.92
N VAL A 224 15.64 9.30 2.32
CA VAL A 224 16.61 8.47 3.04
C VAL A 224 18.03 8.63 2.48
N GLN A 225 19.00 8.27 3.32
CA GLN A 225 20.36 7.94 2.91
C GLN A 225 20.53 6.42 2.96
N VAL A 226 21.39 5.92 2.07
CA VAL A 226 21.77 4.51 2.01
C VAL A 226 23.28 4.40 1.97
N GLU A 227 23.83 3.56 2.81
CA GLU A 227 25.26 3.29 2.89
C GLU A 227 25.53 1.79 3.08
N LYS A 228 26.73 1.35 2.74
CA LYS A 228 27.16 -0.02 3.03
C LYS A 228 27.36 -0.14 4.54
N ALA A 229 26.71 -1.15 5.15
CA ALA A 229 26.91 -1.48 6.55
C ALA A 229 27.88 -2.65 6.66
N GLU A 230 28.66 -2.68 7.75
CA GLU A 230 29.42 -3.88 8.10
C GLU A 230 28.45 -5.03 8.41
N ALA A 231 28.81 -6.24 8.00
CA ALA A 231 28.07 -7.43 8.38
C ALA A 231 28.21 -7.62 9.89
N ALA A 232 27.09 -7.59 10.60
CA ALA A 232 27.06 -7.90 12.03
C ALA A 232 27.31 -9.38 12.24
#